data_3e046d7f645e73749add6fb33055a00f
#
_entry.id   3e046d7f645e73749add6fb33055a00f
#
_cell.length_a   1.000
_cell.length_b   1.000
_cell.length_c   1.000
_cell.angle_alpha   90.00
_cell.angle_beta   90.00
_cell.angle_gamma   90.00
#
_symmetry.space_group_name_H-M   'P 1'
#
loop_
_entity.id
_entity.type
_entity.pdbx_description
1 polymer ?
#
loop_
_entity_poly.entity_id
_entity_poly.type
_entity_poly.pdbx_seq_one_letter_code
_entity_poly.pdbx_strand_id
1 'polypeptide(L)'
;MRIAILGGSFDPIHLGHLQIAKTALKKLAIDEVWFMPTFSTPLKQGQQASFADRCFMIKRAIYGYRRMKVCTLEQQLGGTSYTIDTVKRLKKQYPMHEFCWLIGMDQAIRFPDWKSSEELKQEIDFYVFSRGSEEIEVPNDFHKVAMELYDVSSQEIRQGKKLYMLPKSVRMYIGKKGLYI
;
A
#
# COMPACT_ATOMS: atom_id res chain seq x y z
N MET A 1 -11.99 13.21 -9.58
CA MET A 1 -12.09 12.29 -8.42
C MET A 1 -10.81 12.44 -7.61
N ARG A 2 -10.93 12.37 -6.28
CA ARG A 2 -9.77 12.31 -5.39
C ARG A 2 -9.49 10.85 -5.01
N ILE A 3 -8.32 10.35 -5.39
CA ILE A 3 -7.95 8.95 -5.28
C ILE A 3 -6.77 8.81 -4.33
N ALA A 4 -6.89 7.94 -3.34
CA ALA A 4 -5.78 7.60 -2.46
C ALA A 4 -5.04 6.37 -2.96
N ILE A 5 -3.73 6.47 -3.09
CA ILE A 5 -2.87 5.34 -3.47
C ILE A 5 -2.33 4.67 -2.21
N LEU A 6 -2.57 3.40 -2.06
CA LEU A 6 -1.93 2.56 -1.06
C LEU A 6 -0.87 1.70 -1.77
N GLY A 7 0.38 2.17 -1.71
CA GLY A 7 1.53 1.47 -2.28
C GLY A 7 2.08 0.40 -1.33
N GLY A 8 2.56 -0.71 -1.88
CA GLY A 8 3.18 -1.74 -1.07
C GLY A 8 3.52 -3.01 -1.84
N SER A 9 4.34 -3.88 -1.25
CA SER A 9 4.64 -5.18 -1.87
C SER A 9 3.42 -6.10 -1.91
N PHE A 10 2.55 -6.04 -0.87
CA PHE A 10 1.40 -6.93 -0.68
C PHE A 10 1.75 -8.42 -0.85
N ASP A 11 2.79 -8.84 -0.17
CA ASP A 11 3.41 -10.15 -0.30
C ASP A 11 3.38 -10.94 1.04
N PRO A 12 2.17 -11.36 1.51
CA PRO A 12 0.83 -11.12 0.96
C PRO A 12 0.13 -9.85 1.50
N ILE A 13 -0.99 -9.47 0.88
CA ILE A 13 -1.94 -8.54 1.47
C ILE A 13 -2.58 -9.13 2.74
N HIS A 14 -2.82 -8.30 3.77
CA HIS A 14 -3.40 -8.72 5.04
C HIS A 14 -4.43 -7.70 5.58
N LEU A 15 -5.10 -8.04 6.68
CA LEU A 15 -6.16 -7.21 7.28
C LEU A 15 -5.67 -5.81 7.67
N GLY A 16 -4.40 -5.64 8.05
CA GLY A 16 -3.83 -4.32 8.32
C GLY A 16 -3.87 -3.38 7.11
N HIS A 17 -3.55 -3.87 5.92
CA HIS A 17 -3.68 -3.07 4.69
C HIS A 17 -5.14 -2.69 4.39
N LEU A 18 -6.07 -3.63 4.56
CA LEU A 18 -7.49 -3.36 4.38
C LEU A 18 -8.04 -2.35 5.40
N GLN A 19 -7.51 -2.40 6.63
CA GLN A 19 -7.88 -1.47 7.68
C GLN A 19 -7.45 -0.03 7.33
N ILE A 20 -6.23 0.17 6.84
CA ILE A 20 -5.76 1.47 6.35
C ILE A 20 -6.72 1.99 5.26
N ALA A 21 -7.01 1.17 4.25
CA ALA A 21 -7.90 1.57 3.15
C ALA A 21 -9.31 1.92 3.62
N LYS A 22 -9.90 1.13 4.52
CA LYS A 22 -11.22 1.41 5.11
C LYS A 22 -11.23 2.69 5.92
N THR A 23 -10.19 2.92 6.72
CA THR A 23 -10.06 4.14 7.53
C THR A 23 -9.88 5.36 6.65
N ALA A 24 -9.08 5.28 5.60
CA ALA A 24 -8.94 6.34 4.62
C ALA A 24 -10.29 6.70 3.98
N LEU A 25 -11.05 5.72 3.50
CA LEU A 25 -12.38 5.92 2.92
C LEU A 25 -13.41 6.50 3.90
N LYS A 26 -13.22 6.30 5.21
CA LYS A 26 -14.11 6.82 6.27
C LYS A 26 -13.71 8.22 6.74
N LYS A 27 -12.40 8.49 6.85
CA LYS A 27 -11.89 9.71 7.50
C LYS A 27 -11.43 10.79 6.53
N LEU A 28 -11.07 10.42 5.31
CA LEU A 28 -10.56 11.36 4.31
C LEU A 28 -11.63 11.66 3.25
N ALA A 29 -11.60 12.88 2.72
CA ALA A 29 -12.44 13.29 1.60
C ALA A 29 -11.89 12.73 0.28
N ILE A 30 -11.96 11.40 0.11
CA ILE A 30 -11.50 10.68 -1.07
C ILE A 30 -12.64 9.84 -1.66
N ASP A 31 -12.58 9.60 -2.96
CA ASP A 31 -13.58 8.80 -3.68
C ASP A 31 -13.22 7.32 -3.68
N GLU A 32 -11.97 6.98 -3.90
CA GLU A 32 -11.48 5.61 -4.05
C GLU A 32 -10.11 5.41 -3.38
N VAL A 33 -9.80 4.16 -3.04
CA VAL A 33 -8.44 3.71 -2.69
C VAL A 33 -7.96 2.74 -3.77
N TRP A 34 -6.81 3.05 -4.37
CA TRP A 34 -6.15 2.17 -5.31
C TRP A 34 -4.97 1.47 -4.66
N PHE A 35 -5.05 0.16 -4.56
CA PHE A 35 -3.94 -0.69 -4.13
C PHE A 35 -2.94 -0.81 -5.28
N MET A 36 -1.73 -0.35 -5.07
CA MET A 36 -0.68 -0.35 -6.08
C MET A 36 0.45 -1.29 -5.66
N PRO A 37 0.43 -2.55 -6.14
CA PRO A 37 1.51 -3.50 -5.83
C PRO A 37 2.80 -3.07 -6.52
N THR A 38 3.88 -3.00 -5.74
CA THR A 38 5.22 -2.71 -6.23
C THR A 38 5.66 -3.77 -7.24
N PHE A 39 6.09 -3.35 -8.43
CA PHE A 39 6.53 -4.31 -9.46
C PHE A 39 7.88 -4.93 -9.07
N SER A 40 8.89 -4.10 -8.82
CA SER A 40 10.20 -4.50 -8.30
C SER A 40 10.68 -3.48 -7.28
N THR A 41 11.00 -3.92 -6.06
CA THR A 41 11.38 -3.00 -4.99
C THR A 41 12.89 -2.85 -4.88
N PRO A 42 13.44 -1.61 -4.79
CA PRO A 42 14.88 -1.40 -4.61
C PRO A 42 15.37 -1.81 -3.21
N LEU A 43 14.47 -1.83 -2.22
CA LEU A 43 14.81 -1.94 -0.79
C LEU A 43 14.56 -3.33 -0.18
N LYS A 44 13.94 -4.26 -0.91
CA LYS A 44 13.64 -5.61 -0.40
C LYS A 44 14.13 -6.67 -1.38
N GLN A 45 15.12 -7.45 -0.96
CA GLN A 45 15.45 -8.71 -1.64
C GLN A 45 14.35 -9.74 -1.34
N GLY A 46 13.85 -10.43 -2.40
CA GLY A 46 13.01 -11.61 -2.26
C GLY A 46 11.52 -11.32 -2.06
N GLN A 47 10.85 -10.86 -3.11
CA GLN A 47 9.42 -11.11 -3.25
C GLN A 47 9.23 -12.60 -3.49
N GLN A 48 8.44 -13.27 -2.64
CA GLN A 48 8.23 -14.72 -2.76
C GLN A 48 7.08 -15.06 -3.72
N ALA A 49 6.05 -14.21 -3.76
CA ALA A 49 4.96 -14.37 -4.71
C ALA A 49 5.17 -13.52 -5.97
N SER A 50 4.80 -14.06 -7.14
CA SER A 50 4.85 -13.32 -8.40
C SER A 50 3.98 -12.05 -8.35
N PHE A 51 4.26 -11.06 -9.21
CA PHE A 51 3.42 -9.87 -9.32
C PHE A 51 1.96 -10.23 -9.61
N ALA A 52 1.72 -11.22 -10.47
CA ALA A 52 0.38 -11.69 -10.82
C ALA A 52 -0.33 -12.31 -9.61
N ASP A 53 0.36 -13.13 -8.80
CA ASP A 53 -0.22 -13.71 -7.58
C ASP A 53 -0.55 -12.63 -6.55
N ARG A 54 0.31 -11.62 -6.38
CA ARG A 54 0.07 -10.51 -5.46
C ARG A 54 -1.14 -9.66 -5.91
N CYS A 55 -1.24 -9.33 -7.19
CA CYS A 55 -2.42 -8.68 -7.77
C CYS A 55 -3.69 -9.50 -7.56
N PHE A 56 -3.61 -10.81 -7.76
CA PHE A 56 -4.75 -11.70 -7.55
C PHE A 56 -5.19 -11.74 -6.08
N MET A 57 -4.24 -11.84 -5.15
CA MET A 57 -4.52 -11.78 -3.71
C MET A 57 -5.19 -10.48 -3.32
N ILE A 58 -4.74 -9.32 -3.86
CA ILE A 58 -5.38 -8.03 -3.61
C ILE A 58 -6.82 -8.05 -4.15
N LYS A 59 -7.05 -8.46 -5.40
CA LYS A 59 -8.40 -8.55 -5.98
C LYS A 59 -9.34 -9.40 -5.14
N ARG A 60 -8.84 -10.53 -4.59
CA ARG A 60 -9.61 -11.40 -3.69
C ARG A 60 -9.91 -10.75 -2.34
N ALA A 61 -8.95 -9.99 -1.80
CA ALA A 61 -9.09 -9.30 -0.53
C ALA A 61 -10.10 -8.15 -0.58
N ILE A 62 -10.15 -7.42 -1.71
CA ILE A 62 -11.02 -6.27 -1.90
C ILE A 62 -12.34 -6.60 -2.62
N TYR A 63 -12.59 -7.89 -2.89
CA TYR A 63 -13.84 -8.29 -3.54
C TYR A 63 -15.06 -7.80 -2.74
N GLY A 64 -15.99 -7.15 -3.43
CA GLY A 64 -17.18 -6.53 -2.81
C GLY A 64 -16.99 -5.08 -2.32
N TYR A 65 -15.77 -4.56 -2.27
CA TYR A 65 -15.52 -3.14 -1.93
C TYR A 65 -15.51 -2.27 -3.18
N ARG A 66 -16.63 -1.62 -3.51
CA ARG A 66 -16.80 -0.82 -4.74
C ARG A 66 -15.81 0.33 -4.90
N ARG A 67 -15.35 0.90 -3.78
CA ARG A 67 -14.41 2.04 -3.74
C ARG A 67 -12.94 1.62 -3.60
N MET A 68 -12.63 0.33 -3.77
CA MET A 68 -11.26 -0.20 -3.71
C MET A 68 -10.91 -0.86 -5.04
N LYS A 69 -9.76 -0.51 -5.61
CA LYS A 69 -9.30 -1.02 -6.92
C LYS A 69 -7.85 -1.47 -6.85
N VAL A 70 -7.44 -2.31 -7.80
CA VAL A 70 -6.02 -2.64 -8.02
C VAL A 70 -5.51 -1.77 -9.17
N CYS A 71 -4.41 -1.08 -8.93
CA CYS A 71 -3.69 -0.32 -9.96
C CYS A 71 -2.38 -1.02 -10.30
N THR A 72 -2.19 -1.42 -11.55
CA THR A 72 -0.99 -2.14 -12.01
C THR A 72 -0.03 -1.23 -12.78
N LEU A 73 -0.06 0.07 -12.49
CA LEU A 73 0.73 1.06 -13.23
C LEU A 73 2.24 0.79 -13.16
N GLU A 74 2.74 0.34 -12.01
CA GLU A 74 4.16 0.04 -11.85
C GLU A 74 4.65 -1.11 -12.74
N GLN A 75 3.78 -2.08 -13.06
CA GLN A 75 4.09 -3.10 -14.06
C GLN A 75 4.27 -2.49 -15.45
N GLN A 76 3.48 -1.48 -15.80
CA GLN A 76 3.59 -0.79 -17.10
C GLN A 76 4.85 0.06 -17.21
N LEU A 77 5.32 0.60 -16.08
CA LEU A 77 6.58 1.34 -16.02
C LEU A 77 7.79 0.41 -16.17
N GLY A 78 7.69 -0.82 -15.65
CA GLY A 78 8.79 -1.78 -15.64
C GLY A 78 9.96 -1.35 -14.73
N GLY A 79 10.97 -2.22 -14.61
CA GLY A 79 12.17 -1.91 -13.83
C GLY A 79 11.92 -1.73 -12.34
N THR A 80 12.77 -0.93 -11.69
CA THR A 80 12.67 -0.63 -10.26
C THR A 80 11.57 0.40 -10.01
N SER A 81 10.67 0.09 -9.07
CA SER A 81 9.55 0.97 -8.71
C SER A 81 10.02 2.09 -7.78
N TYR A 82 10.06 3.31 -8.28
CA TYR A 82 10.25 4.51 -7.47
C TYR A 82 8.97 5.32 -7.42
N THR A 83 8.56 5.72 -6.23
CA THR A 83 7.29 6.42 -6.01
C THR A 83 7.18 7.73 -6.80
N ILE A 84 8.29 8.49 -6.93
CA ILE A 84 8.30 9.73 -7.71
C ILE A 84 7.93 9.49 -9.19
N ASP A 85 8.49 8.45 -9.80
CA ASP A 85 8.22 8.11 -11.20
C ASP A 85 6.78 7.65 -11.37
N THR A 86 6.26 6.90 -10.38
CA THR A 86 4.86 6.45 -10.32
C THR A 86 3.89 7.63 -10.21
N VAL A 87 4.16 8.59 -9.32
CA VAL A 87 3.33 9.78 -9.12
C VAL A 87 3.26 10.63 -10.40
N LYS A 88 4.40 10.90 -11.03
CA LYS A 88 4.45 11.63 -12.31
C LYS A 88 3.66 10.92 -13.40
N ARG A 89 3.74 9.60 -13.45
CA ARG A 89 2.99 8.80 -14.43
C ARG A 89 1.49 8.81 -14.16
N LEU A 90 1.06 8.70 -12.88
CA LEU A 90 -0.34 8.82 -12.47
C LEU A 90 -0.95 10.15 -12.94
N LYS A 91 -0.31 11.27 -12.61
CA LYS A 91 -0.77 12.60 -12.99
C LYS A 91 -0.87 12.77 -14.51
N LYS A 92 0.10 12.24 -15.25
CA LYS A 92 0.08 12.27 -16.72
C LYS A 92 -1.04 11.40 -17.31
N GLN A 93 -1.29 10.23 -16.75
CA GLN A 93 -2.26 9.27 -17.30
C GLN A 93 -3.70 9.61 -16.89
N TYR A 94 -3.88 10.26 -15.74
CA TYR A 94 -5.18 10.62 -15.18
C TYR A 94 -5.25 12.10 -14.78
N PRO A 95 -5.14 13.03 -15.75
CA PRO A 95 -5.01 14.47 -15.47
C PRO A 95 -6.23 15.10 -14.78
N MET A 96 -7.39 14.42 -14.86
CA MET A 96 -8.64 14.87 -14.21
C MET A 96 -8.81 14.32 -12.79
N HIS A 97 -7.82 13.61 -12.25
CA HIS A 97 -7.86 13.05 -10.90
C HIS A 97 -6.84 13.73 -10.00
N GLU A 98 -7.22 13.91 -8.75
CA GLU A 98 -6.32 14.31 -7.68
C GLU A 98 -5.85 13.04 -6.95
N PHE A 99 -4.59 13.01 -6.58
CA PHE A 99 -4.01 11.86 -5.89
C PHE A 99 -3.45 12.26 -4.54
N CYS A 100 -3.55 11.33 -3.56
CA CYS A 100 -2.79 11.37 -2.32
C CYS A 100 -2.21 9.98 -2.05
N TRP A 101 -1.18 9.92 -1.19
CA TRP A 101 -0.46 8.68 -0.91
C TRP A 101 -0.65 8.25 0.53
N LEU A 102 -1.01 6.98 0.74
CA LEU A 102 -1.21 6.40 2.08
C LEU A 102 0.01 5.56 2.45
N ILE A 103 0.58 5.84 3.61
CA ILE A 103 1.72 5.09 4.16
C ILE A 103 1.50 4.74 5.63
N GLY A 104 2.11 3.65 6.06
CA GLY A 104 2.25 3.33 7.48
C GLY A 104 3.43 4.10 8.09
N MET A 105 3.50 4.11 9.41
CA MET A 105 4.54 4.81 10.16
C MET A 105 5.96 4.35 9.80
N ASP A 106 6.15 3.04 9.61
CA ASP A 106 7.43 2.45 9.22
C ASP A 106 7.96 3.01 7.89
N GLN A 107 7.07 3.34 6.96
CA GLN A 107 7.42 3.97 5.69
C GLN A 107 7.66 5.47 5.84
N ALA A 108 6.91 6.14 6.72
CA ALA A 108 7.12 7.56 7.01
C ALA A 108 8.50 7.82 7.63
N ILE A 109 8.94 6.97 8.56
CA ILE A 109 10.29 7.06 9.16
C ILE A 109 11.38 6.88 8.11
N ARG A 110 11.16 6.01 7.12
CA ARG A 110 12.12 5.74 6.04
C ARG A 110 11.94 6.63 4.81
N PHE A 111 11.04 7.60 4.88
CA PHE A 111 10.77 8.49 3.75
C PHE A 111 11.99 9.28 3.26
N PRO A 112 12.91 9.76 4.13
CA PRO A 112 14.15 10.42 3.67
C PRO A 112 15.01 9.54 2.74
N ASP A 113 14.92 8.21 2.84
CA ASP A 113 15.64 7.27 1.99
C ASP A 113 15.00 7.10 0.60
N TRP A 114 13.83 7.69 0.37
CA TRP A 114 13.13 7.55 -0.91
C TRP A 114 13.76 8.43 -1.97
N LYS A 115 13.80 7.91 -3.21
CA LYS A 115 14.30 8.66 -4.37
C LYS A 115 13.53 9.96 -4.53
N SER A 116 14.24 11.08 -4.58
CA SER A 116 13.68 12.44 -4.74
C SER A 116 12.61 12.76 -3.69
N SER A 117 12.86 12.42 -2.41
CA SER A 117 11.89 12.59 -1.32
C SER A 117 11.38 14.02 -1.19
N GLU A 118 12.24 15.04 -1.34
CA GLU A 118 11.83 16.46 -1.26
C GLU A 118 10.94 16.88 -2.44
N GLU A 119 11.27 16.44 -3.65
CA GLU A 119 10.42 16.66 -4.83
C GLU A 119 9.06 15.97 -4.66
N LEU A 120 9.09 14.76 -4.11
CA LEU A 120 7.89 13.94 -3.93
C LEU A 120 6.88 14.59 -2.96
N LYS A 121 7.33 15.29 -1.91
CA LYS A 121 6.48 16.08 -1.01
C LYS A 121 5.74 17.22 -1.73
N GLN A 122 6.36 17.80 -2.75
CA GLN A 122 5.75 18.87 -3.55
C GLN A 122 4.75 18.32 -4.58
N GLU A 123 4.92 17.05 -4.95
CA GLU A 123 4.12 16.40 -5.98
C GLU A 123 2.82 15.79 -5.44
N ILE A 124 2.77 15.34 -4.18
CA ILE A 124 1.62 14.60 -3.67
C ILE A 124 1.52 14.69 -2.15
N ASP A 125 0.29 14.81 -1.64
CA ASP A 125 0.01 14.77 -0.19
C ASP A 125 0.22 13.36 0.37
N PHE A 126 0.87 13.26 1.53
CA PHE A 126 1.07 12.02 2.27
C PHE A 126 0.17 11.96 3.51
N TYR A 127 -0.53 10.84 3.66
CA TYR A 127 -1.32 10.51 4.84
C TYR A 127 -0.67 9.33 5.57
N VAL A 128 -0.20 9.59 6.80
CA VAL A 128 0.50 8.62 7.64
C VAL A 128 -0.47 8.01 8.64
N PHE A 129 -0.61 6.70 8.59
CA PHE A 129 -1.45 5.95 9.51
C PHE A 129 -0.61 5.42 10.68
N SER A 130 -0.95 5.88 11.89
CA SER A 130 -0.23 5.55 13.13
C SER A 130 -1.15 4.97 14.19
N ARG A 131 -0.58 4.26 15.15
CA ARG A 131 -1.29 3.84 16.37
C ARG A 131 -1.54 5.07 17.25
N GLY A 132 -2.78 5.30 17.62
CA GLY A 132 -3.44 6.40 18.29
C GLY A 132 -2.62 7.48 19.00
N SER A 133 -1.76 7.16 19.95
CA SER A 133 -1.12 8.13 20.85
C SER A 133 0.42 8.19 20.77
N GLU A 134 1.04 7.49 19.83
CA GLU A 134 2.48 7.60 19.67
C GLU A 134 2.83 8.96 19.07
N GLU A 135 3.47 9.83 19.84
CA GLU A 135 4.16 11.03 19.37
C GLU A 135 5.41 10.62 18.60
N ILE A 136 5.20 10.12 17.37
CA ILE A 136 6.32 9.85 16.49
C ILE A 136 6.50 11.07 15.59
N GLU A 137 7.72 11.58 15.55
CA GLU A 137 8.08 12.65 14.62
C GLU A 137 7.99 12.13 13.18
N VAL A 138 7.00 12.60 12.46
CA VAL A 138 6.92 12.47 11.00
C VAL A 138 7.22 13.84 10.38
N PRO A 139 7.68 13.90 9.13
CA PRO A 139 7.85 15.18 8.44
C PRO A 139 6.61 16.06 8.63
N ASN A 140 6.83 17.34 8.96
CA ASN A 140 5.75 18.29 9.27
C ASN A 140 4.73 18.44 8.14
N ASP A 141 5.12 18.12 6.91
CA ASP A 141 4.30 18.21 5.71
C ASP A 141 3.34 17.00 5.56
N PHE A 142 3.38 16.04 6.48
CA PHE A 142 2.55 14.84 6.39
C PHE A 142 1.31 14.94 7.27
N HIS A 143 0.17 14.48 6.73
CA HIS A 143 -1.09 14.44 7.46
C HIS A 143 -1.18 13.17 8.31
N LYS A 144 -1.20 13.32 9.63
CA LYS A 144 -1.34 12.20 10.57
C LYS A 144 -2.80 11.72 10.63
N VAL A 145 -3.02 10.42 10.51
CA VAL A 145 -4.33 9.77 10.65
C VAL A 145 -4.24 8.73 11.76
N ALA A 146 -4.75 9.08 12.94
CA ALA A 146 -4.81 8.17 14.08
C ALA A 146 -5.81 7.04 13.84
N MET A 147 -5.40 5.79 14.08
CA MET A 147 -6.27 4.61 14.03
C MET A 147 -5.71 3.49 14.91
N GLU A 148 -6.59 2.56 15.30
CA GLU A 148 -6.13 1.29 15.85
C GLU A 148 -5.56 0.44 14.71
N LEU A 149 -4.27 0.23 14.69
CA LEU A 149 -3.63 -0.63 13.69
C LEU A 149 -3.58 -2.07 14.18
N TYR A 150 -3.90 -3.01 13.30
CA TYR A 150 -3.60 -4.42 13.55
C TYR A 150 -2.09 -4.62 13.60
N ASP A 151 -1.64 -5.31 14.66
CA ASP A 151 -0.24 -5.72 14.79
C ASP A 151 0.02 -6.91 13.86
N VAL A 152 0.38 -6.63 12.60
CA VAL A 152 0.65 -7.64 11.58
C VAL A 152 1.56 -7.07 10.48
N SER A 153 2.47 -7.91 10.02
CA SER A 153 3.30 -7.63 8.86
C SER A 153 3.27 -8.80 7.86
N SER A 154 3.47 -8.48 6.57
CA SER A 154 3.60 -9.52 5.54
C SER A 154 4.77 -10.47 5.83
N GLN A 155 5.84 -9.98 6.46
CA GLN A 155 6.99 -10.79 6.84
C GLN A 155 6.62 -11.85 7.89
N GLU A 156 5.88 -11.50 8.94
CA GLU A 156 5.40 -12.46 9.93
C GLU A 156 4.52 -13.53 9.30
N ILE A 157 3.64 -13.12 8.37
CA ILE A 157 2.77 -14.06 7.66
C ILE A 157 3.60 -15.07 6.84
N ARG A 158 4.63 -14.60 6.11
CA ARG A 158 5.54 -15.50 5.35
C ARG A 158 6.33 -16.45 6.23
N GLN A 159 6.50 -16.13 7.53
CA GLN A 159 7.09 -16.99 8.54
C GLN A 159 6.07 -17.94 9.19
N GLY A 160 4.86 -18.03 8.67
CA GLY A 160 3.79 -18.86 9.24
C GLY A 160 3.10 -18.27 10.47
N LYS A 161 3.45 -17.03 10.87
CA LYS A 161 2.87 -16.34 12.02
C LYS A 161 1.62 -15.55 11.63
N LYS A 162 0.71 -15.34 12.58
CA LYS A 162 -0.48 -14.47 12.40
C LYS A 162 -1.32 -14.75 11.13
N LEU A 163 -1.38 -16.01 10.68
CA LEU A 163 -2.15 -16.42 9.48
C LEU A 163 -3.64 -16.07 9.57
N TYR A 164 -4.17 -15.90 10.81
CA TYR A 164 -5.54 -15.44 11.04
C TYR A 164 -5.77 -13.99 10.59
N MET A 165 -4.71 -13.22 10.37
CA MET A 165 -4.77 -11.86 9.84
C MET A 165 -4.86 -11.80 8.31
N LEU A 166 -4.93 -12.93 7.63
CA LEU A 166 -5.23 -13.01 6.22
C LEU A 166 -6.74 -13.03 5.98
N PRO A 167 -7.26 -12.28 5.00
CA PRO A 167 -8.61 -12.50 4.50
C PRO A 167 -8.80 -13.98 4.10
N LYS A 168 -9.95 -14.57 4.43
CA LYS A 168 -10.22 -16.01 4.16
C LYS A 168 -9.92 -16.39 2.71
N SER A 169 -10.34 -15.56 1.76
CA SER A 169 -10.12 -15.79 0.32
C SER A 169 -8.64 -15.78 -0.07
N VAL A 170 -7.82 -14.95 0.58
CA VAL A 170 -6.36 -14.89 0.36
C VAL A 170 -5.69 -16.11 0.96
N ARG A 171 -6.06 -16.50 2.19
CA ARG A 171 -5.53 -17.70 2.85
C ARG A 171 -5.80 -18.97 2.04
N MET A 172 -7.01 -19.10 1.50
CA MET A 172 -7.35 -20.22 0.63
C MET A 172 -6.52 -20.25 -0.66
N TYR A 173 -6.26 -19.08 -1.25
CA TYR A 173 -5.43 -18.98 -2.44
C TYR A 173 -3.98 -19.35 -2.17
N ILE A 174 -3.40 -18.86 -1.07
CA ILE A 174 -2.03 -19.19 -0.63
C ILE A 174 -1.89 -20.70 -0.47
N GLY A 175 -2.81 -21.36 0.25
CA GLY A 175 -2.79 -22.82 0.44
C GLY A 175 -2.92 -23.59 -0.88
N LYS A 176 -3.82 -23.17 -1.78
CA LYS A 176 -3.99 -23.82 -3.10
C LYS A 176 -2.75 -23.72 -3.98
N LYS A 177 -2.02 -22.61 -3.88
CA LYS A 177 -0.83 -22.32 -4.71
C LYS A 177 0.49 -22.77 -4.09
N GLY A 178 0.48 -23.19 -2.82
CA GLY A 178 1.70 -23.50 -2.08
C GLY A 178 2.64 -22.31 -1.92
N LEU A 179 2.07 -21.08 -1.76
CA LEU A 179 2.88 -19.89 -1.55
C LEU A 179 3.30 -19.79 -0.08
N TYR A 180 4.53 -19.34 0.16
CA TYR A 180 5.09 -19.10 1.50
C TYR A 180 5.23 -20.36 2.37
N ILE A 181 5.33 -21.53 1.76
CA ILE A 181 5.52 -22.85 2.43
C ILE A 181 6.96 -23.31 2.26
#